data_fcd17a06118a5d5c805ddf44fd249b67
#
_entry.id   fcd17a06118a5d5c805ddf44fd249b67
#
_cell.length_a   1.000
_cell.length_b   1.000
_cell.length_c   1.000
_cell.angle_alpha   90.00
_cell.angle_beta   90.00
_cell.angle_gamma   90.00
#
_symmetry.space_group_name_H-M   'P 1'
#
loop_
_entity.id
_entity.type
_entity.pdbx_description
1 polymer ?
#
loop_
_entity_poly.entity_id
_entity_poly.type
_entity_poly.pdbx_seq_one_letter_code
_entity_poly.pdbx_strand_id
1 'polypeptide(L)'
;MKNENILVVKREKLFPETAFQGLVASGTQALLEIINREKEFKPRPLMEEDSAYKQIIPYLLFKYQDRYFLMQRKSTNTDQRLKNKYSLGIGGHMRQEDLGNGDSIFDWGKREFHEEIAYSGNLKMSTLGILNDDSNPVGHVHLGLVLLLEGDSEHIKIRSELKSGQLLTALEIQKFYADLETWSQIIFDAILNPLKTEKANQKQSSSVY
;
A
#
# COMPACT_ATOMS: atom_id res chain seq x y z
N MET A 1 -22.41 -7.81 3.62
CA MET A 1 -20.94 -7.99 3.50
C MET A 1 -20.71 -9.45 3.15
N LYS A 2 -19.91 -9.74 2.12
CA LYS A 2 -19.58 -11.12 1.74
C LYS A 2 -18.82 -11.78 2.88
N ASN A 3 -19.17 -13.02 3.22
CA ASN A 3 -18.45 -13.86 4.19
C ASN A 3 -17.16 -14.37 3.50
N GLU A 4 -16.16 -13.48 3.37
CA GLU A 4 -14.88 -13.82 2.77
C GLU A 4 -13.84 -14.06 3.88
N ASN A 5 -13.04 -15.11 3.73
CA ASN A 5 -11.89 -15.36 4.58
C ASN A 5 -10.68 -14.62 4.01
N ILE A 6 -10.09 -13.76 4.82
CA ILE A 6 -8.96 -12.91 4.44
C ILE A 6 -7.69 -13.33 5.16
N LEU A 7 -6.54 -13.03 4.54
CA LEU A 7 -5.23 -13.31 5.10
C LEU A 7 -4.94 -12.40 6.28
N VAL A 8 -4.65 -13.01 7.41
CA VAL A 8 -4.29 -12.34 8.66
C VAL A 8 -3.07 -13.00 9.29
N VAL A 9 -2.39 -12.25 10.14
CA VAL A 9 -1.30 -12.76 10.99
C VAL A 9 -1.50 -12.21 12.40
N LYS A 10 -1.23 -13.04 13.43
CA LYS A 10 -1.28 -12.59 14.81
C LYS A 10 -0.31 -11.44 15.03
N ARG A 11 -0.79 -10.37 15.64
CA ARG A 11 -0.01 -9.15 15.92
C ARG A 11 1.26 -9.46 16.73
N GLU A 12 1.19 -10.33 17.72
CA GLU A 12 2.34 -10.75 18.55
C GLU A 12 3.46 -11.44 17.76
N LYS A 13 3.13 -12.10 16.63
CA LYS A 13 4.11 -12.73 15.74
C LYS A 13 4.83 -11.71 14.86
N LEU A 14 4.13 -10.66 14.44
CA LEU A 14 4.70 -9.58 13.64
C LEU A 14 5.53 -8.61 14.48
N PHE A 15 5.11 -8.38 15.72
CA PHE A 15 5.70 -7.41 16.63
C PHE A 15 5.93 -8.05 18.02
N PRO A 16 6.99 -8.87 18.17
CA PRO A 16 7.24 -9.58 19.43
C PRO A 16 7.61 -8.65 20.59
N GLU A 17 8.12 -7.47 20.31
CA GLU A 17 8.47 -6.45 21.31
C GLU A 17 7.56 -5.23 21.17
N THR A 18 7.88 -4.34 20.24
CA THR A 18 7.14 -3.10 20.02
C THR A 18 6.82 -2.94 18.54
N ALA A 19 5.58 -2.58 18.25
CA ALA A 19 5.20 -2.25 16.88
C ALA A 19 5.85 -0.93 16.44
N PHE A 20 6.41 -0.92 15.24
CA PHE A 20 6.86 0.32 14.63
C PHE A 20 5.68 1.14 14.10
N GLN A 21 5.90 2.44 13.89
CA GLN A 21 4.94 3.35 13.27
C GLN A 21 5.54 3.88 11.96
N GLY A 22 4.73 3.90 10.89
CA GLY A 22 5.14 4.42 9.59
C GLY A 22 5.60 3.32 8.61
N LEU A 23 6.41 3.71 7.63
CA LEU A 23 6.97 2.82 6.60
C LEU A 23 8.40 2.43 6.94
N VAL A 24 8.69 1.13 6.97
CA VAL A 24 10.03 0.58 7.21
C VAL A 24 10.45 -0.30 6.02
N ALA A 25 11.58 0.02 5.41
CA ALA A 25 12.19 -0.78 4.35
C ALA A 25 13.10 -1.89 4.89
N SER A 26 13.83 -1.61 5.99
CA SER A 26 14.70 -2.59 6.64
C SER A 26 13.89 -3.71 7.30
N GLY A 27 14.36 -4.97 7.19
CA GLY A 27 13.67 -6.12 7.78
C GLY A 27 12.42 -6.59 7.04
N THR A 28 12.09 -6.01 5.89
CA THR A 28 10.91 -6.40 5.09
C THR A 28 10.93 -7.89 4.74
N GLN A 29 12.09 -8.44 4.36
CA GLN A 29 12.22 -9.85 4.02
C GLN A 29 11.90 -10.76 5.21
N ALA A 30 12.41 -10.44 6.39
CA ALA A 30 12.12 -11.20 7.62
C ALA A 30 10.62 -11.15 7.97
N LEU A 31 9.97 -9.99 7.82
CA LEU A 31 8.52 -9.86 8.03
C LEU A 31 7.71 -10.65 6.99
N LEU A 32 8.13 -10.69 5.73
CA LEU A 32 7.50 -11.52 4.69
C LEU A 32 7.62 -13.01 5.01
N GLU A 33 8.75 -13.46 5.55
CA GLU A 33 8.95 -14.84 6.00
C GLU A 33 8.01 -15.18 7.18
N ILE A 34 7.85 -14.25 8.14
CA ILE A 34 6.89 -14.39 9.24
C ILE A 34 5.46 -14.48 8.68
N ILE A 35 5.07 -13.57 7.79
CA ILE A 35 3.74 -13.58 7.16
C ILE A 35 3.50 -14.92 6.46
N ASN A 36 4.43 -15.41 5.67
CA ASN A 36 4.29 -16.69 4.97
C ASN A 36 4.15 -17.89 5.91
N ARG A 37 4.87 -17.89 7.04
CA ARG A 37 4.86 -18.97 8.02
C ARG A 37 3.64 -18.95 8.93
N GLU A 38 3.23 -17.76 9.38
CA GLU A 38 2.22 -17.57 10.42
C GLU A 38 0.84 -17.14 9.87
N LYS A 39 0.68 -17.08 8.54
CA LYS A 39 -0.59 -16.68 7.90
C LYS A 39 -1.74 -17.61 8.27
N GLU A 40 -2.86 -17.01 8.59
CA GLU A 40 -4.15 -17.65 8.79
C GLU A 40 -5.18 -17.02 7.84
N PHE A 41 -6.28 -17.72 7.58
CA PHE A 41 -7.43 -17.16 6.89
C PHE A 41 -8.63 -17.14 7.81
N LYS A 42 -9.20 -15.96 8.04
CA LYS A 42 -10.30 -15.74 9.00
C LYS A 42 -11.40 -14.89 8.38
N PRO A 43 -12.66 -15.06 8.86
CA PRO A 43 -13.78 -14.26 8.38
C PRO A 43 -13.53 -12.76 8.58
N ARG A 44 -13.56 -12.00 7.49
CA ARG A 44 -13.30 -10.55 7.48
C ARG A 44 -14.11 -9.77 8.51
N PRO A 45 -15.44 -10.00 8.69
CA PRO A 45 -16.21 -9.22 9.66
C PRO A 45 -15.70 -9.32 11.10
N LEU A 46 -15.09 -10.45 11.46
CA LEU A 46 -14.50 -10.64 12.79
C LEU A 46 -13.16 -9.92 12.93
N MET A 47 -12.38 -9.87 11.85
CA MET A 47 -11.04 -9.29 11.83
C MET A 47 -11.03 -7.76 11.78
N GLU A 48 -12.13 -7.13 11.35
CA GLU A 48 -12.28 -5.68 11.38
C GLU A 48 -12.31 -5.10 12.81
N GLU A 49 -12.58 -5.92 13.81
CA GLU A 49 -12.70 -5.53 15.23
C GLU A 49 -11.65 -6.22 16.13
N ASP A 50 -10.88 -7.17 15.61
CA ASP A 50 -9.92 -7.94 16.39
C ASP A 50 -8.48 -7.43 16.24
N SER A 51 -8.06 -6.55 17.15
CA SER A 51 -6.71 -5.98 17.18
C SER A 51 -5.60 -6.96 17.57
N ALA A 52 -5.92 -8.21 17.95
CA ALA A 52 -4.94 -9.28 18.13
C ALA A 52 -4.36 -9.79 16.80
N TYR A 53 -4.98 -9.41 15.67
CA TYR A 53 -4.55 -9.74 14.33
C TYR A 53 -4.24 -8.50 13.50
N LYS A 54 -3.40 -8.69 12.48
CA LYS A 54 -3.20 -7.74 11.39
C LYS A 54 -3.66 -8.38 10.08
N GLN A 55 -4.58 -7.71 9.38
CA GLN A 55 -4.98 -8.02 8.02
C GLN A 55 -3.86 -7.56 7.08
N ILE A 56 -3.33 -8.45 6.27
CA ILE A 56 -2.21 -8.13 5.36
C ILE A 56 -2.77 -7.55 4.07
N ILE A 57 -2.41 -6.30 3.80
CA ILE A 57 -2.90 -5.53 2.66
C ILE A 57 -1.73 -5.20 1.74
N PRO A 58 -1.58 -5.84 0.58
CA PRO A 58 -0.72 -5.29 -0.46
C PRO A 58 -1.24 -3.91 -0.88
N TYR A 59 -0.33 -2.93 -0.86
CA TYR A 59 -0.61 -1.54 -1.19
C TYR A 59 0.28 -1.12 -2.36
N LEU A 60 -0.33 -0.98 -3.53
CA LEU A 60 0.32 -0.92 -4.84
C LEU A 60 0.44 0.53 -5.32
N LEU A 61 1.64 1.08 -5.32
CA LEU A 61 1.93 2.38 -5.92
C LEU A 61 2.28 2.18 -7.39
N PHE A 62 1.70 2.98 -8.28
CA PHE A 62 2.14 3.01 -9.67
C PHE A 62 2.99 4.24 -9.96
N LYS A 63 4.10 4.03 -10.69
CA LYS A 63 5.03 5.08 -11.11
C LYS A 63 5.36 4.93 -12.60
N TYR A 64 5.42 6.06 -13.31
CA TYR A 64 5.98 6.17 -14.64
C TYR A 64 6.97 7.34 -14.67
N GLN A 65 8.23 7.07 -14.93
CA GLN A 65 9.33 8.03 -14.81
C GLN A 65 9.39 8.67 -13.40
N ASP A 66 9.22 9.99 -13.29
CA ASP A 66 9.20 10.75 -12.03
C ASP A 66 7.78 11.03 -11.49
N ARG A 67 6.74 10.50 -12.16
CA ARG A 67 5.34 10.73 -11.81
C ARG A 67 4.70 9.50 -11.17
N TYR A 68 3.90 9.72 -10.14
CA TYR A 68 3.12 8.71 -9.42
C TYR A 68 1.64 8.85 -9.73
N PHE A 69 0.92 7.75 -9.73
CA PHE A 69 -0.51 7.75 -10.02
C PHE A 69 -1.30 8.08 -8.77
N LEU A 70 -1.83 9.30 -8.71
CA LEU A 70 -2.71 9.76 -7.63
C LEU A 70 -4.15 9.51 -8.03
N MET A 71 -4.91 8.81 -7.16
CA MET A 71 -6.32 8.46 -7.39
C MET A 71 -7.22 9.16 -6.40
N GLN A 72 -8.47 9.44 -6.80
CA GLN A 72 -9.50 9.92 -5.89
C GLN A 72 -10.59 8.87 -5.71
N ARG A 73 -10.93 8.55 -4.47
CA ARG A 73 -12.00 7.61 -4.13
C ARG A 73 -13.38 8.23 -4.37
N LYS A 74 -14.35 7.41 -4.79
CA LYS A 74 -15.75 7.87 -4.97
C LYS A 74 -16.37 8.25 -3.63
N SER A 75 -17.31 9.21 -3.68
CA SER A 75 -18.14 9.58 -2.52
C SER A 75 -19.10 8.48 -2.05
N THR A 76 -19.33 7.46 -2.89
CA THR A 76 -20.17 6.29 -2.62
C THR A 76 -19.44 5.17 -1.90
N ASN A 77 -18.15 5.33 -1.57
CA ASN A 77 -17.38 4.34 -0.84
C ASN A 77 -18.08 4.03 0.50
N THR A 78 -18.18 2.76 0.84
CA THR A 78 -18.80 2.28 2.09
C THR A 78 -18.06 2.78 3.32
N ASP A 79 -16.75 2.99 3.23
CA ASP A 79 -15.99 3.64 4.29
C ASP A 79 -16.10 5.17 4.17
N GLN A 80 -16.92 5.75 5.05
CA GLN A 80 -17.19 7.20 5.11
C GLN A 80 -15.90 8.03 5.29
N ARG A 81 -14.87 7.49 5.94
CA ARG A 81 -13.61 8.18 6.25
C ARG A 81 -12.75 8.39 5.01
N LEU A 82 -12.90 7.54 4.01
CA LEU A 82 -12.15 7.57 2.75
C LEU A 82 -12.88 8.34 1.64
N LYS A 83 -14.10 8.83 1.89
CA LYS A 83 -14.87 9.58 0.90
C LYS A 83 -14.12 10.81 0.43
N ASN A 84 -14.00 10.94 -0.89
CA ASN A 84 -13.30 12.02 -1.59
C ASN A 84 -11.82 12.18 -1.23
N LYS A 85 -11.24 11.32 -0.40
CA LYS A 85 -9.80 11.31 -0.12
C LYS A 85 -9.02 10.86 -1.34
N TYR A 86 -7.79 11.35 -1.43
CA TYR A 86 -6.84 10.90 -2.43
C TYR A 86 -5.99 9.75 -1.90
N SER A 87 -5.66 8.81 -2.78
CA SER A 87 -4.81 7.66 -2.50
C SER A 87 -3.67 7.56 -3.50
N LEU A 88 -2.47 7.26 -2.99
CA LEU A 88 -1.30 6.93 -3.80
C LEU A 88 -1.24 5.46 -4.16
N GLY A 89 -1.98 4.61 -3.45
CA GLY A 89 -1.93 3.17 -3.64
C GLY A 89 -3.29 2.53 -3.79
N ILE A 90 -3.30 1.43 -4.53
CA ILE A 90 -4.39 0.48 -4.64
C ILE A 90 -4.14 -0.58 -3.59
N GLY A 91 -5.13 -0.88 -2.76
CA GLY A 91 -5.01 -1.88 -1.71
C GLY A 91 -6.28 -2.68 -1.55
N GLY A 92 -6.12 -3.98 -1.29
CA GLY A 92 -7.23 -4.88 -1.09
C GLY A 92 -6.87 -6.06 -0.18
N HIS A 93 -7.89 -6.76 0.30
CA HIS A 93 -7.71 -7.96 1.12
C HIS A 93 -7.35 -9.15 0.24
N MET A 94 -6.36 -9.92 0.67
CA MET A 94 -6.07 -11.22 0.06
C MET A 94 -7.01 -12.28 0.63
N ARG A 95 -7.81 -12.90 -0.21
CA ARG A 95 -8.72 -13.98 0.18
C ARG A 95 -8.03 -15.33 0.04
N GLN A 96 -8.57 -16.32 0.74
CA GLN A 96 -8.03 -17.69 0.69
C GLN A 96 -8.01 -18.27 -0.74
N GLU A 97 -9.06 -18.02 -1.51
CA GLU A 97 -9.17 -18.45 -2.90
C GLU A 97 -8.15 -17.78 -3.84
N ASP A 98 -7.66 -16.60 -3.51
CA ASP A 98 -6.70 -15.87 -4.32
C ASP A 98 -5.30 -16.52 -4.32
N LEU A 99 -4.96 -17.28 -3.28
CA LEU A 99 -3.68 -17.99 -3.15
C LEU A 99 -3.79 -19.50 -3.45
N GLY A 100 -4.97 -19.97 -3.86
CA GLY A 100 -5.27 -21.39 -4.05
C GLY A 100 -4.49 -22.08 -5.18
N ASN A 101 -3.92 -21.34 -6.11
CA ASN A 101 -3.17 -21.85 -7.26
C ASN A 101 -1.64 -21.73 -7.11
N GLY A 102 -1.13 -21.50 -5.90
CA GLY A 102 0.29 -21.28 -5.65
C GLY A 102 0.78 -19.87 -6.00
N ASP A 103 -0.15 -18.95 -6.23
CA ASP A 103 0.15 -17.56 -6.52
C ASP A 103 0.87 -16.88 -5.33
N SER A 104 1.87 -16.09 -5.64
CA SER A 104 2.54 -15.24 -4.68
C SER A 104 1.71 -13.98 -4.39
N ILE A 105 2.07 -13.26 -3.30
CA ILE A 105 1.54 -11.93 -3.02
C ILE A 105 1.73 -10.98 -4.22
N PHE A 106 2.82 -11.15 -4.98
CA PHE A 106 3.10 -10.35 -6.17
C PHE A 106 2.15 -10.65 -7.33
N ASP A 107 1.78 -11.92 -7.54
CA ASP A 107 0.82 -12.31 -8.58
C ASP A 107 -0.57 -11.81 -8.22
N TRP A 108 -0.95 -11.91 -6.95
CA TRP A 108 -2.16 -11.29 -6.43
C TRP A 108 -2.16 -9.78 -6.70
N GLY A 109 -1.08 -9.09 -6.35
CA GLY A 109 -0.96 -7.64 -6.52
C GLY A 109 -1.12 -7.19 -7.98
N LYS A 110 -0.53 -7.91 -8.94
CA LYS A 110 -0.72 -7.63 -10.37
C LYS A 110 -2.18 -7.79 -10.79
N ARG A 111 -2.86 -8.83 -10.32
CA ARG A 111 -4.26 -9.09 -10.63
C ARG A 111 -5.15 -7.97 -10.08
N GLU A 112 -5.00 -7.62 -8.79
CA GLU A 112 -5.72 -6.52 -8.14
C GLU A 112 -5.51 -5.19 -8.86
N PHE A 113 -4.26 -4.89 -9.24
CA PHE A 113 -3.96 -3.71 -10.03
C PHE A 113 -4.77 -3.66 -11.34
N HIS A 114 -4.83 -4.77 -12.08
CA HIS A 114 -5.56 -4.83 -13.34
C HIS A 114 -7.09 -4.88 -13.16
N GLU A 115 -7.60 -5.25 -12.00
CA GLU A 115 -9.03 -5.14 -11.68
C GLU A 115 -9.47 -3.67 -11.57
N GLU A 116 -8.65 -2.81 -10.94
CA GLU A 116 -8.97 -1.40 -10.74
C GLU A 116 -8.44 -0.48 -11.84
N ILE A 117 -7.38 -0.88 -12.54
CA ILE A 117 -6.63 -0.05 -13.49
C ILE A 117 -6.58 -0.70 -14.87
N ALA A 118 -6.85 0.10 -15.90
CA ALA A 118 -6.56 -0.24 -17.30
C ALA A 118 -5.15 0.22 -17.64
N TYR A 119 -4.25 -0.75 -17.75
CA TYR A 119 -2.86 -0.57 -18.16
C TYR A 119 -2.42 -1.75 -19.01
N SER A 120 -1.78 -1.48 -20.15
CA SER A 120 -1.35 -2.50 -21.11
C SER A 120 0.17 -2.57 -21.31
N GLY A 121 0.93 -1.69 -20.66
CA GLY A 121 2.40 -1.70 -20.69
C GLY A 121 3.01 -2.78 -19.80
N ASN A 122 4.32 -2.91 -19.85
CA ASN A 122 5.06 -3.79 -18.95
C ASN A 122 5.15 -3.18 -17.56
N LEU A 123 5.14 -4.05 -16.56
CA LEU A 123 5.22 -3.68 -15.15
C LEU A 123 6.43 -4.37 -14.50
N LYS A 124 7.31 -3.58 -13.93
CA LYS A 124 8.33 -4.06 -13.00
C LYS A 124 7.84 -3.81 -11.58
N MET A 125 7.82 -4.86 -10.76
CA MET A 125 7.37 -4.76 -9.36
C MET A 125 8.56 -4.90 -8.42
N SER A 126 8.58 -4.06 -7.38
CA SER A 126 9.54 -4.12 -6.29
C SER A 126 8.88 -3.81 -4.95
N THR A 127 9.46 -4.30 -3.86
CA THR A 127 8.97 -4.03 -2.50
C THR A 127 9.62 -2.75 -1.97
N LEU A 128 8.80 -1.82 -1.48
CA LEU A 128 9.28 -0.60 -0.82
C LEU A 128 9.41 -0.76 0.68
N GLY A 129 8.58 -1.60 1.30
CA GLY A 129 8.62 -1.83 2.74
C GLY A 129 7.31 -2.32 3.31
N ILE A 130 7.25 -2.35 4.64
CA ILE A 130 6.06 -2.66 5.42
C ILE A 130 5.58 -1.38 6.11
N LEU A 131 4.28 -1.12 6.03
CA LEU A 131 3.63 0.05 6.63
C LEU A 131 2.75 -0.39 7.79
N ASN A 132 3.01 0.13 8.99
CA ASN A 132 2.15 0.02 10.14
C ASN A 132 1.69 1.41 10.60
N ASP A 133 0.38 1.55 10.86
CA ASP A 133 -0.21 2.79 11.33
C ASP A 133 -1.21 2.50 12.46
N ASP A 134 -0.74 2.54 13.69
CA ASP A 134 -1.57 2.31 14.86
C ASP A 134 -2.24 3.59 15.39
N SER A 135 -2.21 4.69 14.62
CA SER A 135 -2.80 5.98 15.04
C SER A 135 -4.32 6.03 14.96
N ASN A 136 -4.94 5.04 14.31
CA ASN A 136 -6.38 5.01 14.09
C ASN A 136 -6.93 3.57 14.08
N PRO A 137 -8.25 3.36 14.31
CA PRO A 137 -8.83 2.02 14.42
C PRO A 137 -8.63 1.13 13.19
N VAL A 138 -8.59 1.70 11.98
CA VAL A 138 -8.33 0.93 10.75
C VAL A 138 -6.90 0.42 10.74
N GLY A 139 -5.96 1.27 11.04
CA GLY A 139 -4.55 0.90 11.09
C GLY A 139 -4.25 -0.14 12.18
N HIS A 140 -5.00 -0.11 13.29
CA HIS A 140 -4.82 -1.12 14.36
C HIS A 140 -5.00 -2.56 13.87
N VAL A 141 -5.85 -2.80 12.89
CA VAL A 141 -6.15 -4.14 12.35
C VAL A 141 -5.54 -4.40 10.97
N HIS A 142 -4.84 -3.43 10.37
CA HIS A 142 -4.22 -3.57 9.04
C HIS A 142 -2.70 -3.42 9.08
N LEU A 143 -2.02 -4.11 8.17
CA LEU A 143 -0.57 -3.98 7.90
C LEU A 143 -0.36 -3.91 6.39
N GLY A 144 0.27 -2.85 5.91
CA GLY A 144 0.51 -2.63 4.49
C GLY A 144 1.81 -3.30 4.03
N LEU A 145 1.75 -4.13 3.00
CA LEU A 145 2.91 -4.50 2.20
C LEU A 145 2.98 -3.53 1.01
N VAL A 146 3.90 -2.57 1.09
CA VAL A 146 3.99 -1.49 0.08
C VAL A 146 4.84 -1.95 -1.09
N LEU A 147 4.22 -2.00 -2.26
CA LEU A 147 4.81 -2.44 -3.52
C LEU A 147 4.83 -1.29 -4.52
N LEU A 148 5.94 -1.16 -5.27
CA LEU A 148 6.06 -0.22 -6.38
C LEU A 148 5.89 -0.97 -7.69
N LEU A 149 4.99 -0.48 -8.52
CA LEU A 149 4.76 -0.88 -9.90
C LEU A 149 5.35 0.20 -10.83
N GLU A 150 6.49 -0.07 -11.43
CA GLU A 150 7.09 0.82 -12.43
C GLU A 150 6.60 0.40 -13.83
N GLY A 151 5.84 1.29 -14.47
CA GLY A 151 5.34 1.10 -15.82
C GLY A 151 6.27 1.70 -16.87
N ASP A 152 6.17 1.20 -18.09
CA ASP A 152 6.91 1.70 -19.27
C ASP A 152 6.10 2.67 -20.14
N SER A 153 4.87 3.01 -19.75
CA SER A 153 3.96 3.90 -20.46
C SER A 153 3.17 4.80 -19.52
N GLU A 154 2.79 5.98 -19.99
CA GLU A 154 1.87 6.89 -19.27
C GLU A 154 0.39 6.56 -19.52
N HIS A 155 0.08 5.60 -20.38
CA HIS A 155 -1.30 5.23 -20.73
C HIS A 155 -1.95 4.39 -19.64
N ILE A 156 -2.19 5.03 -18.50
CA ILE A 156 -2.86 4.47 -17.33
C ILE A 156 -4.22 5.13 -17.13
N LYS A 157 -5.27 4.34 -16.90
CA LYS A 157 -6.64 4.83 -16.66
C LYS A 157 -7.30 4.03 -15.55
N ILE A 158 -8.14 4.71 -14.77
CA ILE A 158 -9.00 4.06 -13.78
C ILE A 158 -10.10 3.25 -14.46
N ARG A 159 -10.53 2.19 -13.81
CA ARG A 159 -11.77 1.46 -14.11
C ARG A 159 -12.93 2.00 -13.23
N SER A 160 -13.94 1.17 -12.94
CA SER A 160 -15.21 1.61 -12.41
C SER A 160 -15.25 2.10 -10.95
N GLU A 161 -14.33 1.65 -10.09
CA GLU A 161 -14.43 1.86 -8.64
C GLU A 161 -13.89 3.21 -8.16
N LEU A 162 -13.00 3.83 -8.91
CA LEU A 162 -12.39 5.12 -8.59
C LEU A 162 -13.14 6.28 -9.27
N LYS A 163 -12.99 7.49 -8.74
CA LYS A 163 -13.58 8.72 -9.32
C LYS A 163 -12.70 9.33 -10.38
N SER A 164 -11.41 9.44 -10.10
CA SER A 164 -10.39 10.00 -10.99
C SER A 164 -9.01 9.43 -10.67
N GLY A 165 -8.10 9.53 -11.65
CA GLY A 165 -6.70 9.17 -11.48
C GLY A 165 -5.84 9.96 -12.45
N GLN A 166 -4.66 10.38 -12.01
CA GLN A 166 -3.72 11.17 -12.81
C GLN A 166 -2.28 10.91 -12.39
N LEU A 167 -1.36 10.99 -13.34
CA LEU A 167 0.07 10.94 -13.10
C LEU A 167 0.59 12.31 -12.69
N LEU A 168 1.16 12.42 -11.50
CA LEU A 168 1.67 13.66 -10.92
C LEU A 168 3.08 13.46 -10.38
N THR A 169 3.89 14.52 -10.46
CA THR A 169 5.17 14.61 -9.75
C THR A 169 4.97 14.75 -8.24
N ALA A 170 6.00 14.49 -7.45
CA ALA A 170 5.95 14.66 -6.00
C ALA A 170 5.55 16.08 -5.57
N LEU A 171 6.03 17.12 -6.27
CA LEU A 171 5.66 18.52 -6.00
C LEU A 171 4.19 18.81 -6.28
N GLU A 172 3.61 18.20 -7.30
CA GLU A 172 2.19 18.33 -7.60
C GLU A 172 1.34 17.59 -6.56
N ILE A 173 1.73 16.37 -6.15
CA ILE A 173 1.05 15.58 -5.12
C ILE A 173 1.06 16.31 -3.78
N GLN A 174 2.11 17.06 -3.46
CA GLN A 174 2.20 17.83 -2.22
C GLN A 174 1.03 18.81 -2.04
N LYS A 175 0.46 19.33 -3.13
CA LYS A 175 -0.71 20.22 -3.09
C LYS A 175 -1.97 19.54 -2.56
N PHE A 176 -2.03 18.21 -2.64
CA PHE A 176 -3.14 17.37 -2.17
C PHE A 176 -2.87 16.74 -0.79
N TYR A 177 -1.74 17.06 -0.15
CA TYR A 177 -1.27 16.36 1.06
C TYR A 177 -2.32 16.29 2.18
N ALA A 178 -3.03 17.38 2.47
CA ALA A 178 -4.07 17.43 3.50
C ALA A 178 -5.29 16.53 3.19
N ASP A 179 -5.51 16.25 1.92
CA ASP A 179 -6.61 15.43 1.42
C ASP A 179 -6.19 13.98 1.15
N LEU A 180 -4.92 13.63 1.33
CA LEU A 180 -4.46 12.24 1.26
C LEU A 180 -5.03 11.41 2.42
N GLU A 181 -5.30 10.13 2.18
CA GLU A 181 -5.52 9.16 3.24
C GLU A 181 -4.22 8.94 4.05
N THR A 182 -4.33 8.48 5.29
CA THR A 182 -3.18 8.40 6.22
C THR A 182 -2.02 7.57 5.69
N TRP A 183 -2.27 6.42 5.07
CA TRP A 183 -1.21 5.60 4.47
C TRP A 183 -0.50 6.32 3.34
N SER A 184 -1.23 7.06 2.51
CA SER A 184 -0.64 7.88 1.44
C SER A 184 0.18 9.03 2.00
N GLN A 185 -0.21 9.66 3.12
CA GLN A 185 0.59 10.68 3.80
C GLN A 185 1.90 10.09 4.33
N ILE A 186 1.84 8.93 5.00
CA ILE A 186 3.03 8.23 5.51
C ILE A 186 4.00 7.90 4.36
N ILE A 187 3.49 7.40 3.24
CA ILE A 187 4.29 7.06 2.06
C ILE A 187 4.87 8.33 1.42
N PHE A 188 4.06 9.38 1.29
CA PHE A 188 4.56 10.66 0.77
C PHE A 188 5.72 11.17 1.61
N ASP A 189 5.57 11.20 2.93
CA ASP A 189 6.61 11.68 3.84
C ASP A 189 7.87 10.80 3.84
N ALA A 190 7.72 9.50 3.66
CA ALA A 190 8.85 8.58 3.69
C ALA A 190 9.65 8.55 2.38
N ILE A 191 8.97 8.67 1.23
CA ILE A 191 9.55 8.34 -0.09
C ILE A 191 9.52 9.52 -1.05
N LEU A 192 8.40 10.28 -1.10
CA LEU A 192 8.16 11.28 -2.14
C LEU A 192 8.54 12.70 -1.71
N ASN A 193 8.65 12.99 -0.41
CA ASN A 193 8.82 14.35 0.09
C ASN A 193 10.10 14.99 -0.48
N PRO A 194 9.98 16.04 -1.34
CA PRO A 194 11.11 16.66 -2.04
C PRO A 194 12.17 17.21 -1.09
N LEU A 195 11.75 17.71 0.07
CA LEU A 195 12.66 18.29 1.07
C LEU A 195 13.58 17.24 1.72
N LYS A 196 13.13 15.97 1.76
CA LYS A 196 13.97 14.85 2.26
C LYS A 196 14.90 14.32 1.17
N THR A 197 14.45 14.30 -0.06
CA THR A 197 15.22 13.80 -1.21
C THR A 197 16.41 14.73 -1.50
N GLU A 198 16.24 16.05 -1.41
CA GLU A 198 17.33 17.02 -1.56
C GLU A 198 18.40 16.89 -0.46
N LYS A 199 17.98 16.70 0.80
CA LYS A 199 18.91 16.47 1.92
C LYS A 199 19.70 15.16 1.81
N ALA A 200 19.12 14.11 1.26
CA ALA A 200 19.79 12.83 1.01
C ALA A 200 20.85 12.98 -0.09
N ASN A 201 20.53 13.66 -1.18
CA ASN A 201 21.44 13.92 -2.30
C ASN A 201 22.62 14.83 -1.90
N GLN A 202 22.37 15.85 -1.05
CA GLN A 202 23.43 16.72 -0.53
C GLN A 202 24.42 16.00 0.40
N LYS A 203 23.95 15.03 1.20
CA LYS A 203 24.82 14.21 2.06
C LYS A 203 25.69 13.23 1.25
N GLN A 204 25.21 12.70 0.13
CA GLN A 204 26.01 11.84 -0.75
C GLN A 204 27.09 12.64 -1.52
N SER A 205 26.81 13.86 -1.93
CA SER A 205 27.78 14.72 -2.61
C SER A 205 28.87 15.26 -1.68
N SER A 206 28.61 15.38 -0.38
CA SER A 206 29.59 15.88 0.63
C SER A 206 30.49 14.78 1.23
N SER A 207 30.24 13.50 0.91
CA SER A 207 31.09 12.38 1.37
C SER A 207 32.12 11.88 0.33
N VAL A 208 32.29 12.62 -0.77
CA VAL A 208 33.22 12.30 -1.88
C VAL A 208 34.43 13.25 -1.92
N TYR A 209 34.76 13.90 -0.81
CA TYR A 209 35.98 14.69 -0.68
C TYR A 209 36.82 14.24 0.50
#